data_0941fcc7f4e6886837979d92b9cf5208
#
_entry.id   0941fcc7f4e6886837979d92b9cf5208
#
_cell.length_a   1.000
_cell.length_b   1.000
_cell.length_c   1.000
_cell.angle_alpha   90.00
_cell.angle_beta   90.00
_cell.angle_gamma   90.00
#
_symmetry.space_group_name_H-M   'P 1'
#
loop_
_entity.id
_entity.type
_entity.pdbx_description
1 polymer ?
#
loop_
_entity_poly.entity_id
_entity_poly.type
_entity_poly.pdbx_seq_one_letter_code
_entity_poly.pdbx_strand_id
1 'polypeptide(L)'
;MNLMEINACILEELMDKKIILCVNVKGYFQELDKKYHVLNRVAFVVDNYDRKQGYTECEGYRFPVYSFDYLNNINIDDYLILITSEYYEEVYRQIKGMFPDHINTTIYHYADARIHYYNYFSNKFKEKPLENKIIFCSGAKKAYNIESGEFDDNSLALFEYMLENKLNMTYQLVWVVLHPEKYTQKYSQYENVYFLPYRWSESKDTNERRTYYENICLAKYFFFTQATDIATHRREGQIRVQLWHGQGIKSRALFTHDEYRYEYMTVMSEKYGDLHAEIFGLRQDQILVTGNPKQDWLYHPLDKRIFDVLGIPKADKYVFWLPTMRDSKTEVLSDDSINSDTGLSILEDECQLDRVNEQLRQSNMVLVIKRHPFEKCNTHMVKTYSNIVILDNTMLSDRNIHINRLLGYADALISDYSSAAIDYMLLDRPIAFAIPDLDAYKSSRKLHFDNLGEWLPGIQITTESQFCDFIKEVRDGVDSGKKLRQNAFKKLGKWRDDNNCKRVLEALHII
;
A
#
# COMPACT_ATOMS: atom_id res chain seq x y z
N MET A 1 -28.68 -28.43 5.35
CA MET A 1 -27.78 -27.70 4.42
C MET A 1 -26.36 -28.17 4.61
N ASN A 2 -25.65 -28.51 3.52
CA ASN A 2 -24.28 -29.02 3.54
C ASN A 2 -23.32 -27.97 2.93
N LEU A 3 -22.05 -27.97 3.34
CA LEU A 3 -21.00 -27.14 2.76
C LEU A 3 -19.98 -28.05 2.06
N MET A 4 -19.68 -27.77 0.79
CA MET A 4 -18.74 -28.54 -0.03
C MET A 4 -17.83 -27.63 -0.84
N GLU A 5 -16.58 -28.07 -1.06
CA GLU A 5 -15.67 -27.37 -1.97
C GLU A 5 -16.07 -27.64 -3.43
N ILE A 6 -16.09 -26.58 -4.24
CA ILE A 6 -16.44 -26.72 -5.68
C ILE A 6 -15.30 -27.35 -6.47
N ASN A 7 -15.62 -28.21 -7.40
CA ASN A 7 -14.67 -28.80 -8.34
C ASN A 7 -15.30 -28.98 -9.74
N ALA A 8 -14.51 -29.38 -10.71
CA ALA A 8 -14.93 -29.52 -12.10
C ALA A 8 -16.10 -30.51 -12.26
N CYS A 9 -16.07 -31.65 -11.56
CA CYS A 9 -17.15 -32.67 -11.65
C CYS A 9 -18.48 -32.11 -11.16
N ILE A 10 -18.49 -31.39 -10.02
CA ILE A 10 -19.70 -30.76 -9.50
C ILE A 10 -20.25 -29.73 -10.48
N LEU A 11 -19.36 -28.93 -11.10
CA LEU A 11 -19.78 -27.94 -12.10
C LEU A 11 -20.35 -28.56 -13.37
N GLU A 12 -19.86 -29.73 -13.77
CA GLU A 12 -20.42 -30.52 -14.88
C GLU A 12 -21.78 -31.12 -14.50
N GLU A 13 -21.92 -31.72 -13.31
CA GLU A 13 -23.17 -32.27 -12.81
C GLU A 13 -24.28 -31.22 -12.66
N LEU A 14 -23.92 -29.99 -12.34
CA LEU A 14 -24.85 -28.88 -12.12
C LEU A 14 -24.84 -27.87 -13.29
N MET A 15 -24.56 -28.33 -14.52
CA MET A 15 -24.36 -27.46 -15.67
C MET A 15 -25.61 -26.62 -16.02
N ASP A 16 -26.80 -27.13 -15.75
CA ASP A 16 -28.08 -26.45 -16.02
C ASP A 16 -28.42 -25.35 -15.01
N LYS A 17 -27.73 -25.32 -13.86
CA LYS A 17 -28.00 -24.31 -12.83
C LYS A 17 -27.23 -23.02 -13.08
N LYS A 18 -27.88 -21.89 -12.91
CA LYS A 18 -27.22 -20.60 -12.82
C LYS A 18 -26.54 -20.46 -11.47
N ILE A 19 -25.48 -19.66 -11.41
CA ILE A 19 -24.62 -19.48 -10.23
C ILE A 19 -24.97 -18.18 -9.53
N ILE A 20 -25.11 -18.22 -8.21
CA ILE A 20 -25.10 -17.06 -7.33
C ILE A 20 -23.72 -17.02 -6.67
N LEU A 21 -22.98 -15.94 -6.87
CA LEU A 21 -21.73 -15.72 -6.15
C LEU A 21 -22.02 -14.98 -4.84
N CYS A 22 -21.57 -15.55 -3.74
CA CYS A 22 -21.70 -14.93 -2.43
C CYS A 22 -20.36 -14.28 -2.04
N VAL A 23 -20.40 -12.99 -1.80
CA VAL A 23 -19.31 -12.05 -1.56
C VAL A 23 -18.63 -11.57 -2.85
N ASN A 24 -18.65 -10.23 -3.05
CA ASN A 24 -18.12 -9.57 -4.24
C ASN A 24 -16.60 -9.34 -4.12
N VAL A 25 -15.80 -10.35 -4.42
CA VAL A 25 -14.33 -10.29 -4.44
C VAL A 25 -13.84 -10.63 -5.84
N LYS A 26 -13.49 -9.60 -6.62
CA LYS A 26 -13.11 -9.73 -8.04
C LYS A 26 -11.94 -10.71 -8.26
N GLY A 27 -10.98 -10.77 -7.36
CA GLY A 27 -9.85 -11.70 -7.45
C GLY A 27 -10.29 -13.16 -7.47
N TYR A 28 -11.28 -13.52 -6.64
CA TYR A 28 -11.87 -14.86 -6.64
C TYR A 28 -12.64 -15.15 -7.93
N PHE A 29 -13.32 -14.16 -8.49
CA PHE A 29 -14.06 -14.32 -9.76
C PHE A 29 -13.10 -14.61 -10.92
N GLN A 30 -11.98 -13.88 -10.99
CA GLN A 30 -10.94 -14.08 -11.99
C GLN A 30 -10.29 -15.45 -11.89
N GLU A 31 -9.93 -15.89 -10.70
CA GLU A 31 -9.33 -17.21 -10.47
C GLU A 31 -10.32 -18.33 -10.78
N LEU A 32 -11.57 -18.18 -10.35
CA LEU A 32 -12.63 -19.12 -10.59
C LEU A 32 -12.90 -19.30 -12.11
N ASP A 33 -12.96 -18.18 -12.84
CA ASP A 33 -13.19 -18.21 -14.29
C ASP A 33 -11.98 -18.76 -15.05
N LYS A 34 -10.78 -18.37 -14.64
CA LYS A 34 -9.54 -18.93 -15.21
C LYS A 34 -9.46 -20.46 -15.06
N LYS A 35 -10.00 -21.00 -13.97
CA LYS A 35 -9.94 -22.42 -13.66
C LYS A 35 -11.12 -23.21 -14.24
N TYR A 36 -12.32 -22.63 -14.26
CA TYR A 36 -13.55 -23.36 -14.53
C TYR A 36 -14.44 -22.71 -15.60
N HIS A 37 -14.15 -21.52 -16.11
CA HIS A 37 -14.92 -20.78 -17.11
C HIS A 37 -16.42 -20.64 -16.78
N VAL A 38 -16.73 -20.15 -15.58
CA VAL A 38 -18.11 -20.17 -15.04
C VAL A 38 -18.79 -18.81 -15.03
N LEU A 39 -18.10 -17.71 -15.32
CA LEU A 39 -18.70 -16.37 -15.22
C LEU A 39 -19.91 -16.19 -16.15
N ASN A 40 -19.95 -16.84 -17.28
CA ASN A 40 -21.10 -16.85 -18.20
C ASN A 40 -22.38 -17.45 -17.60
N ARG A 41 -22.27 -18.20 -16.51
CA ARG A 41 -23.39 -18.82 -15.78
C ARG A 41 -23.84 -18.02 -14.57
N VAL A 42 -23.11 -16.99 -14.18
CA VAL A 42 -23.43 -16.18 -13.00
C VAL A 42 -24.69 -15.35 -13.26
N ALA A 43 -25.68 -15.51 -12.40
CA ALA A 43 -26.93 -14.76 -12.46
C ALA A 43 -26.77 -13.38 -11.78
N PHE A 44 -26.23 -13.40 -10.59
CA PHE A 44 -25.96 -12.20 -9.78
C PHE A 44 -24.98 -12.54 -8.64
N VAL A 45 -24.60 -11.48 -7.94
CA VAL A 45 -23.73 -11.53 -6.76
C VAL A 45 -24.53 -11.04 -5.55
N VAL A 46 -24.26 -11.58 -4.35
CA VAL A 46 -24.75 -11.03 -3.09
C VAL A 46 -23.60 -10.63 -2.19
N ASP A 47 -23.75 -9.49 -1.48
CA ASP A 47 -22.74 -8.99 -0.55
C ASP A 47 -23.41 -8.24 0.62
N ASN A 48 -22.84 -8.34 1.82
CA ASN A 48 -23.37 -7.67 3.02
C ASN A 48 -23.15 -6.16 3.03
N TYR A 49 -22.25 -5.64 2.18
CA TYR A 49 -21.90 -4.22 2.19
C TYR A 49 -22.71 -3.44 1.18
N ASP A 50 -23.47 -2.46 1.65
CA ASP A 50 -24.33 -1.58 0.83
C ASP A 50 -23.57 -0.92 -0.33
N ARG A 51 -22.32 -0.52 -0.08
CA ARG A 51 -21.45 0.11 -1.08
C ARG A 51 -20.88 -0.82 -2.13
N LYS A 52 -20.99 -2.14 -1.94
CA LYS A 52 -20.67 -3.13 -2.96
C LYS A 52 -21.91 -3.52 -3.79
N GLN A 53 -23.08 -3.03 -3.42
CA GLN A 53 -24.32 -3.28 -4.13
C GLN A 53 -24.40 -2.41 -5.39
N GLY A 54 -25.27 -2.81 -6.32
CA GLY A 54 -25.42 -2.17 -7.62
C GLY A 54 -24.90 -3.06 -8.74
N TYR A 55 -23.70 -2.83 -9.24
CA TYR A 55 -23.08 -3.66 -10.29
C TYR A 55 -21.61 -3.89 -10.02
N THR A 56 -21.13 -5.08 -10.40
CA THR A 56 -19.70 -5.40 -10.47
C THR A 56 -19.35 -5.88 -11.87
N GLU A 57 -18.10 -5.62 -12.29
CA GLU A 57 -17.59 -6.05 -13.60
C GLU A 57 -16.32 -6.88 -13.42
N CYS A 58 -16.24 -8.01 -14.13
CA CYS A 58 -15.12 -8.91 -14.12
C CYS A 58 -15.00 -9.62 -15.48
N GLU A 59 -13.79 -9.63 -16.08
CA GLU A 59 -13.48 -10.33 -17.34
C GLU A 59 -14.51 -10.06 -18.47
N GLY A 60 -14.97 -8.81 -18.60
CA GLY A 60 -15.95 -8.40 -19.60
C GLY A 60 -17.42 -8.72 -19.27
N TYR A 61 -17.67 -9.39 -18.15
CA TYR A 61 -19.02 -9.63 -17.65
C TYR A 61 -19.45 -8.57 -16.65
N ARG A 62 -20.75 -8.23 -16.66
CA ARG A 62 -21.34 -7.29 -15.71
C ARG A 62 -22.46 -7.98 -14.93
N PHE A 63 -22.36 -7.99 -13.60
CA PHE A 63 -23.28 -8.66 -12.70
C PHE A 63 -23.98 -7.67 -11.77
N PRO A 64 -25.30 -7.79 -11.54
CA PRO A 64 -25.96 -7.07 -10.47
C PRO A 64 -25.49 -7.61 -9.11
N VAL A 65 -25.35 -6.72 -8.13
CA VAL A 65 -24.94 -7.05 -6.76
C VAL A 65 -26.06 -6.60 -5.81
N TYR A 66 -26.61 -7.55 -5.06
CA TYR A 66 -27.68 -7.35 -4.10
C TYR A 66 -27.20 -7.59 -2.65
N SER A 67 -28.01 -7.17 -1.67
CA SER A 67 -27.81 -7.61 -0.28
C SER A 67 -28.14 -9.10 -0.14
N PHE A 68 -27.64 -9.74 0.93
CA PHE A 68 -28.00 -11.14 1.23
C PHE A 68 -29.50 -11.34 1.42
N ASP A 69 -30.24 -10.32 1.92
CA ASP A 69 -31.70 -10.40 2.09
C ASP A 69 -32.44 -10.65 0.78
N TYR A 70 -31.83 -10.33 -0.37
CA TYR A 70 -32.41 -10.64 -1.68
C TYR A 70 -32.62 -12.13 -1.90
N LEU A 71 -31.81 -12.99 -1.26
CA LEU A 71 -31.95 -14.45 -1.32
C LEU A 71 -33.34 -14.93 -0.81
N ASN A 72 -33.98 -14.18 0.09
CA ASN A 72 -35.31 -14.50 0.58
C ASN A 72 -36.42 -14.36 -0.50
N ASN A 73 -36.12 -13.70 -1.61
CA ASN A 73 -37.08 -13.45 -2.71
C ASN A 73 -37.00 -14.49 -3.83
N ILE A 74 -36.12 -15.49 -3.70
CA ILE A 74 -35.89 -16.51 -4.73
C ILE A 74 -35.96 -17.92 -4.12
N ASN A 75 -36.17 -18.93 -4.98
CA ASN A 75 -35.96 -20.30 -4.56
C ASN A 75 -34.49 -20.68 -4.72
N ILE A 76 -33.76 -20.78 -3.59
CA ILE A 76 -32.31 -21.05 -3.58
C ILE A 76 -31.93 -22.42 -4.18
N ASP A 77 -32.86 -23.37 -4.23
CA ASP A 77 -32.63 -24.70 -4.80
C ASP A 77 -32.54 -24.69 -6.34
N ASP A 78 -33.00 -23.61 -6.99
CA ASP A 78 -32.89 -23.43 -8.45
C ASP A 78 -31.48 -22.97 -8.88
N TYR A 79 -30.63 -22.64 -7.94
CA TYR A 79 -29.30 -22.10 -8.19
C TYR A 79 -28.17 -22.96 -7.59
N LEU A 80 -26.98 -22.81 -8.15
CA LEU A 80 -25.76 -23.22 -7.50
C LEU A 80 -25.26 -22.01 -6.68
N ILE A 81 -25.30 -22.11 -5.38
CA ILE A 81 -24.78 -21.06 -4.48
C ILE A 81 -23.31 -21.32 -4.22
N LEU A 82 -22.48 -20.36 -4.60
CA LEU A 82 -21.01 -20.46 -4.52
C LEU A 82 -20.43 -19.30 -3.72
N ILE A 83 -19.88 -19.62 -2.58
CA ILE A 83 -19.22 -18.65 -1.71
C ILE A 83 -17.81 -18.37 -2.28
N THR A 84 -17.54 -17.11 -2.58
CA THR A 84 -16.29 -16.59 -3.14
C THR A 84 -15.59 -15.72 -2.12
N SER A 85 -15.34 -16.29 -0.94
CA SER A 85 -14.69 -15.61 0.19
C SER A 85 -13.89 -16.62 1.01
N GLU A 86 -12.80 -16.16 1.59
CA GLU A 86 -12.03 -16.90 2.58
C GLU A 86 -12.80 -17.14 3.88
N TYR A 87 -13.79 -16.30 4.18
CA TYR A 87 -14.71 -16.45 5.32
C TYR A 87 -15.91 -17.33 4.98
N TYR A 88 -15.72 -18.32 4.10
CA TYR A 88 -16.80 -19.14 3.58
C TYR A 88 -17.63 -19.85 4.68
N GLU A 89 -17.03 -20.21 5.81
CA GLU A 89 -17.75 -20.80 6.94
C GLU A 89 -18.70 -19.82 7.63
N GLU A 90 -18.31 -18.54 7.76
CA GLU A 90 -19.14 -17.50 8.34
C GLU A 90 -20.30 -17.19 7.40
N VAL A 91 -20.03 -17.04 6.11
CA VAL A 91 -21.05 -16.81 5.08
C VAL A 91 -21.99 -18.00 5.00
N TYR A 92 -21.46 -19.23 5.07
CA TYR A 92 -22.29 -20.44 5.13
C TYR A 92 -23.22 -20.44 6.34
N ARG A 93 -22.73 -20.11 7.54
CA ARG A 93 -23.54 -20.01 8.76
C ARG A 93 -24.63 -18.95 8.63
N GLN A 94 -24.35 -17.83 7.98
CA GLN A 94 -25.33 -16.80 7.68
C GLN A 94 -26.43 -17.34 6.76
N ILE A 95 -26.07 -17.94 5.61
CA ILE A 95 -27.05 -18.52 4.67
C ILE A 95 -27.87 -19.61 5.36
N LYS A 96 -27.23 -20.49 6.11
CA LYS A 96 -27.90 -21.55 6.87
C LYS A 96 -28.91 -21.01 7.88
N GLY A 97 -28.59 -19.88 8.53
CA GLY A 97 -29.50 -19.19 9.44
C GLY A 97 -30.69 -18.55 8.75
N MET A 98 -30.53 -18.09 7.52
CA MET A 98 -31.63 -17.54 6.70
C MET A 98 -32.57 -18.62 6.19
N PHE A 99 -32.11 -19.84 5.94
CA PHE A 99 -32.87 -20.95 5.35
C PHE A 99 -32.80 -22.23 6.21
N PRO A 100 -33.37 -22.21 7.42
CA PRO A 100 -33.28 -23.34 8.36
C PRO A 100 -33.95 -24.63 7.83
N ASP A 101 -34.96 -24.50 6.99
CA ASP A 101 -35.75 -25.64 6.48
C ASP A 101 -35.10 -26.32 5.25
N HIS A 102 -34.08 -25.70 4.64
CA HIS A 102 -33.36 -26.23 3.47
C HIS A 102 -32.24 -27.22 3.86
N ILE A 103 -32.58 -28.27 4.59
CA ILE A 103 -31.61 -29.24 5.15
C ILE A 103 -30.80 -30.03 4.09
N ASN A 104 -31.38 -30.24 2.91
CA ASN A 104 -30.80 -31.02 1.81
C ASN A 104 -30.04 -30.15 0.79
N THR A 105 -30.11 -28.81 0.88
CA THR A 105 -29.44 -27.90 -0.03
C THR A 105 -27.93 -27.93 0.22
N THR A 106 -27.13 -28.00 -0.84
CA THR A 106 -25.67 -27.91 -0.76
C THR A 106 -25.23 -26.53 -1.20
N ILE A 107 -24.48 -25.87 -0.33
CA ILE A 107 -23.77 -24.62 -0.59
C ILE A 107 -22.33 -24.99 -0.93
N TYR A 108 -21.81 -24.38 -1.99
CA TYR A 108 -20.45 -24.62 -2.43
C TYR A 108 -19.57 -23.45 -2.04
N HIS A 109 -18.29 -23.69 -1.86
CA HIS A 109 -17.28 -22.65 -1.70
C HIS A 109 -16.12 -22.89 -2.66
N TYR A 110 -15.53 -21.79 -3.12
CA TYR A 110 -14.27 -21.80 -3.82
C TYR A 110 -13.18 -21.37 -2.84
N ALA A 111 -12.29 -22.28 -2.51
CA ALA A 111 -11.12 -21.97 -1.70
C ALA A 111 -9.91 -21.80 -2.61
N ASP A 112 -9.21 -20.68 -2.48
CA ASP A 112 -7.85 -20.54 -2.99
C ASP A 112 -6.98 -21.63 -2.36
N ALA A 113 -6.09 -22.23 -3.15
CA ALA A 113 -5.20 -23.29 -2.68
C ALA A 113 -4.40 -22.85 -1.43
N ARG A 114 -4.08 -21.56 -1.32
CA ARG A 114 -3.38 -20.99 -0.15
C ARG A 114 -4.24 -21.04 1.10
N ILE A 115 -5.53 -20.75 1.00
CA ILE A 115 -6.48 -20.84 2.13
C ILE A 115 -6.59 -22.29 2.60
N HIS A 116 -6.75 -23.22 1.65
CA HIS A 116 -6.80 -24.64 1.97
C HIS A 116 -5.54 -25.11 2.71
N TYR A 117 -4.37 -24.75 2.22
CA TYR A 117 -3.10 -25.10 2.88
C TYR A 117 -2.96 -24.41 4.23
N TYR A 118 -3.36 -23.15 4.34
CA TYR A 118 -3.31 -22.46 5.62
C TYR A 118 -4.20 -23.14 6.65
N ASN A 119 -5.45 -23.44 6.33
CA ASN A 119 -6.38 -24.13 7.22
C ASN A 119 -5.86 -25.51 7.64
N TYR A 120 -5.31 -26.27 6.69
CA TYR A 120 -4.69 -27.56 6.98
C TYR A 120 -3.54 -27.42 7.98
N PHE A 121 -2.60 -26.51 7.74
CA PHE A 121 -1.43 -26.34 8.60
C PHE A 121 -1.78 -25.65 9.91
N SER A 122 -2.73 -24.71 9.92
CA SER A 122 -3.24 -24.08 11.13
C SER A 122 -3.84 -25.13 12.08
N ASN A 123 -4.66 -26.05 11.57
CA ASN A 123 -5.17 -27.18 12.34
C ASN A 123 -4.05 -28.12 12.82
N LYS A 124 -3.09 -28.42 11.95
CA LYS A 124 -1.95 -29.27 12.30
C LYS A 124 -1.08 -28.70 13.42
N PHE A 125 -0.95 -27.39 13.48
CA PHE A 125 -0.13 -26.68 14.46
C PHE A 125 -0.95 -26.08 15.62
N LYS A 126 -2.26 -26.30 15.69
CA LYS A 126 -3.14 -25.62 16.65
C LYS A 126 -2.72 -25.78 18.10
N GLU A 127 -2.14 -26.95 18.47
CA GLU A 127 -1.66 -27.24 19.83
C GLU A 127 -0.22 -26.73 20.10
N LYS A 128 0.49 -26.28 19.04
CA LYS A 128 1.83 -25.70 19.23
C LYS A 128 1.69 -24.25 19.72
N PRO A 129 2.49 -23.81 20.70
CA PRO A 129 2.49 -22.40 21.10
C PRO A 129 2.99 -21.51 19.94
N LEU A 130 2.57 -20.25 19.94
CA LEU A 130 3.17 -19.24 19.07
C LEU A 130 4.63 -19.00 19.49
N GLU A 131 5.48 -18.85 18.50
CA GLU A 131 6.91 -18.60 18.69
C GLU A 131 7.20 -17.09 18.72
N ASN A 132 8.31 -16.71 19.34
CA ASN A 132 8.84 -15.35 19.24
C ASN A 132 9.35 -15.11 17.82
N LYS A 133 8.44 -15.07 16.88
CA LYS A 133 8.68 -14.93 15.46
C LYS A 133 7.86 -13.77 14.91
N ILE A 134 8.50 -12.96 14.09
CA ILE A 134 7.93 -11.78 13.44
C ILE A 134 8.00 -11.97 11.94
N ILE A 135 6.87 -11.88 11.27
CA ILE A 135 6.78 -11.88 9.80
C ILE A 135 6.71 -10.45 9.29
N PHE A 136 7.58 -10.12 8.36
CA PHE A 136 7.53 -8.86 7.62
C PHE A 136 7.11 -9.10 6.18
N CYS A 137 6.28 -8.22 5.64
CA CYS A 137 5.88 -8.21 4.24
C CYS A 137 5.56 -6.78 3.79
N SER A 138 6.31 -6.25 2.84
CA SER A 138 6.03 -4.90 2.30
C SER A 138 4.98 -4.91 1.19
N GLY A 139 4.88 -5.95 0.40
CA GLY A 139 3.94 -5.97 -0.72
C GLY A 139 4.17 -7.06 -1.75
N ALA A 140 4.47 -8.27 -1.32
CA ALA A 140 4.55 -9.43 -2.22
C ALA A 140 3.16 -9.72 -2.80
N LYS A 141 2.78 -9.06 -3.90
CA LYS A 141 1.56 -9.37 -4.66
C LYS A 141 1.92 -9.80 -6.07
N LYS A 142 1.56 -11.03 -6.39
CA LYS A 142 1.61 -11.59 -7.74
C LYS A 142 0.75 -10.77 -8.75
N ALA A 143 -0.28 -10.07 -8.25
CA ALA A 143 -1.29 -9.38 -9.06
C ALA A 143 -0.82 -8.07 -9.71
N TYR A 144 0.30 -7.48 -9.29
CA TYR A 144 0.69 -6.14 -9.76
C TYR A 144 2.01 -6.10 -10.51
N ASN A 145 2.71 -7.23 -10.75
CA ASN A 145 4.09 -7.26 -11.32
C ASN A 145 5.05 -6.26 -10.62
N ILE A 146 4.81 -5.94 -9.35
CA ILE A 146 5.64 -5.01 -8.60
C ILE A 146 6.79 -5.81 -8.00
N GLU A 147 7.82 -6.03 -8.79
CA GLU A 147 9.11 -6.52 -8.29
C GLU A 147 9.82 -5.48 -7.43
N SER A 148 9.48 -4.20 -7.61
CA SER A 148 10.02 -3.10 -6.81
C SER A 148 9.18 -2.88 -5.56
N GLY A 149 9.81 -2.84 -4.38
CA GLY A 149 9.18 -2.52 -3.10
C GLY A 149 8.78 -3.72 -2.25
N GLU A 150 9.19 -4.95 -2.61
CA GLU A 150 8.94 -6.12 -1.76
C GLU A 150 9.72 -6.09 -0.43
N PHE A 151 10.82 -5.34 -0.39
CA PHE A 151 11.69 -5.17 0.76
C PHE A 151 11.99 -3.69 0.93
N ASP A 152 11.02 -2.93 1.43
CA ASP A 152 11.07 -1.47 1.48
C ASP A 152 10.06 -0.91 2.49
N ASP A 153 10.00 0.44 2.58
CA ASP A 153 9.00 1.24 3.26
C ASP A 153 8.95 0.98 4.80
N ASN A 154 7.80 1.09 5.42
CA ASN A 154 7.64 1.01 6.88
C ASN A 154 8.08 -0.33 7.49
N SER A 155 7.82 -1.44 6.80
CA SER A 155 8.28 -2.76 7.25
C SER A 155 9.80 -2.85 7.28
N LEU A 156 10.50 -2.27 6.29
CA LEU A 156 11.96 -2.25 6.26
C LEU A 156 12.54 -1.35 7.35
N ALA A 157 11.96 -0.17 7.55
CA ALA A 157 12.42 0.74 8.61
C ALA A 157 12.32 0.09 10.00
N LEU A 158 11.21 -0.58 10.28
CA LEU A 158 11.03 -1.29 11.54
C LEU A 158 11.99 -2.47 11.68
N PHE A 159 12.19 -3.24 10.61
CA PHE A 159 13.13 -4.36 10.59
C PHE A 159 14.58 -3.90 10.86
N GLU A 160 15.05 -2.85 10.19
CA GLU A 160 16.39 -2.30 10.41
C GLU A 160 16.56 -1.79 11.83
N TYR A 161 15.56 -1.07 12.37
CA TYR A 161 15.58 -0.64 13.77
C TYR A 161 15.70 -1.84 14.73
N MET A 162 14.98 -2.94 14.46
CA MET A 162 15.08 -4.15 15.27
C MET A 162 16.47 -4.80 15.19
N LEU A 163 17.11 -4.80 14.03
CA LEU A 163 18.49 -5.29 13.88
C LEU A 163 19.50 -4.41 14.61
N GLU A 164 19.41 -3.10 14.48
CA GLU A 164 20.29 -2.13 15.16
C GLU A 164 20.20 -2.28 16.67
N ASN A 165 19.00 -2.58 17.19
CA ASN A 165 18.78 -2.81 18.62
C ASN A 165 18.89 -4.29 19.04
N LYS A 166 19.44 -5.15 18.18
CA LYS A 166 19.71 -6.58 18.44
C LYS A 166 18.48 -7.39 18.85
N LEU A 167 17.28 -6.98 18.43
CA LEU A 167 16.06 -7.69 18.76
C LEU A 167 15.93 -9.03 18.03
N ASN A 168 16.73 -9.25 16.98
CA ASN A 168 16.91 -10.56 16.35
C ASN A 168 17.52 -11.61 17.30
N MET A 169 18.09 -11.21 18.43
CA MET A 169 18.54 -12.17 19.47
C MET A 169 17.38 -12.73 20.31
N THR A 170 16.23 -12.05 20.31
CA THR A 170 15.02 -12.45 21.06
C THR A 170 13.94 -12.98 20.12
N TYR A 171 13.88 -12.46 18.90
CA TYR A 171 12.88 -12.78 17.91
C TYR A 171 13.51 -13.33 16.63
N GLN A 172 12.86 -14.33 16.04
CA GLN A 172 13.15 -14.70 14.66
C GLN A 172 12.48 -13.68 13.73
N LEU A 173 13.27 -12.99 12.90
CA LEU A 173 12.79 -12.00 11.94
C LEU A 173 12.71 -12.66 10.57
N VAL A 174 11.51 -12.80 10.04
CA VAL A 174 11.26 -13.52 8.79
C VAL A 174 10.60 -12.59 7.78
N TRP A 175 11.26 -12.38 6.65
CA TRP A 175 10.69 -11.65 5.53
C TRP A 175 10.06 -12.60 4.51
N VAL A 176 8.83 -12.32 4.11
CA VAL A 176 8.21 -12.99 2.95
C VAL A 176 8.45 -12.13 1.72
N VAL A 177 9.19 -12.68 0.75
CA VAL A 177 9.65 -12.00 -0.46
C VAL A 177 9.51 -12.87 -1.71
N LEU A 178 9.50 -12.25 -2.89
CA LEU A 178 9.51 -12.95 -4.17
C LEU A 178 10.91 -13.51 -4.48
N HIS A 179 11.96 -12.75 -4.15
CA HIS A 179 13.36 -12.98 -4.52
C HIS A 179 14.29 -13.07 -3.30
N PRO A 180 14.18 -14.13 -2.47
CA PRO A 180 14.99 -14.25 -1.24
C PRO A 180 16.50 -14.23 -1.50
N GLU A 181 16.95 -14.71 -2.67
CA GLU A 181 18.36 -14.71 -3.09
C GLU A 181 18.99 -13.31 -3.10
N LYS A 182 18.20 -12.25 -3.33
CA LYS A 182 18.69 -10.86 -3.30
C LYS A 182 19.10 -10.39 -1.89
N TYR A 183 18.53 -11.01 -0.85
CA TYR A 183 18.66 -10.52 0.53
C TYR A 183 19.44 -11.46 1.44
N THR A 184 19.35 -12.77 1.23
CA THR A 184 19.93 -13.79 2.12
C THR A 184 21.43 -13.57 2.34
N GLN A 185 22.20 -13.29 1.29
CA GLN A 185 23.64 -13.05 1.43
C GLN A 185 23.92 -11.74 2.18
N LYS A 186 23.19 -10.66 1.89
CA LYS A 186 23.36 -9.33 2.51
C LYS A 186 23.14 -9.38 4.04
N TYR A 187 22.23 -10.22 4.50
CA TYR A 187 21.86 -10.31 5.92
C TYR A 187 22.38 -11.59 6.61
N SER A 188 23.26 -12.36 5.96
CA SER A 188 23.82 -13.61 6.49
C SER A 188 24.62 -13.48 7.79
N GLN A 189 25.11 -12.27 8.10
CA GLN A 189 25.82 -11.98 9.34
C GLN A 189 24.89 -11.83 10.57
N TYR A 190 23.58 -11.73 10.36
CA TYR A 190 22.61 -11.61 11.46
C TYR A 190 22.01 -12.96 11.80
N GLU A 191 22.10 -13.36 13.06
CA GLU A 191 21.41 -14.55 13.56
C GLU A 191 19.90 -14.33 13.57
N ASN A 192 19.12 -15.40 13.40
CA ASN A 192 17.66 -15.40 13.45
C ASN A 192 16.99 -14.47 12.42
N VAL A 193 17.64 -14.22 11.28
CA VAL A 193 17.07 -13.48 10.14
C VAL A 193 16.92 -14.41 8.95
N TYR A 194 15.69 -14.48 8.40
CA TYR A 194 15.33 -15.41 7.34
C TYR A 194 14.54 -14.71 6.24
N PHE A 195 14.73 -15.17 4.99
CA PHE A 195 13.96 -14.73 3.82
C PHE A 195 13.18 -15.91 3.27
N LEU A 196 11.84 -15.84 3.38
CA LEU A 196 10.92 -16.91 3.02
C LEU A 196 10.33 -16.64 1.63
N PRO A 197 10.52 -17.54 0.64
CA PRO A 197 9.96 -17.35 -0.69
C PRO A 197 8.43 -17.36 -0.68
N TYR A 198 7.79 -16.28 -1.14
CA TYR A 198 6.33 -16.20 -1.25
C TYR A 198 5.74 -17.36 -2.09
N ARG A 199 6.45 -17.76 -3.18
CA ARG A 199 6.03 -18.86 -4.07
C ARG A 199 5.87 -20.20 -3.34
N TRP A 200 6.47 -20.39 -2.16
CA TRP A 200 6.33 -21.64 -1.40
C TRP A 200 4.93 -21.82 -0.83
N SER A 201 4.12 -20.77 -0.78
CA SER A 201 2.71 -20.86 -0.38
C SER A 201 1.90 -21.80 -1.28
N GLU A 202 2.28 -21.90 -2.56
CA GLU A 202 1.61 -22.75 -3.58
C GLU A 202 2.55 -23.82 -4.18
N SER A 203 3.72 -24.05 -3.59
CA SER A 203 4.69 -24.99 -4.13
C SER A 203 4.13 -26.42 -4.20
N LYS A 204 4.49 -27.16 -5.26
CA LYS A 204 4.20 -28.59 -5.35
C LYS A 204 5.05 -29.42 -4.38
N ASP A 205 6.20 -28.89 -3.97
CA ASP A 205 7.04 -29.53 -2.95
C ASP A 205 6.38 -29.38 -1.56
N THR A 206 6.12 -30.52 -0.94
CA THR A 206 5.47 -30.59 0.37
C THR A 206 6.34 -29.98 1.49
N ASN A 207 7.67 -30.05 1.38
CA ASN A 207 8.57 -29.48 2.39
C ASN A 207 8.60 -27.96 2.28
N GLU A 208 8.66 -27.41 1.06
CA GLU A 208 8.57 -25.96 0.85
C GLU A 208 7.26 -25.39 1.41
N ARG A 209 6.11 -26.00 1.04
CA ARG A 209 4.81 -25.61 1.60
C ARG A 209 4.77 -25.72 3.11
N ARG A 210 5.24 -26.84 3.66
CA ARG A 210 5.28 -27.03 5.12
C ARG A 210 6.11 -25.96 5.79
N THR A 211 7.30 -25.67 5.28
CA THR A 211 8.18 -24.63 5.84
C THR A 211 7.51 -23.26 5.78
N TYR A 212 6.84 -22.93 4.67
CA TYR A 212 6.12 -21.67 4.53
C TYR A 212 5.04 -21.54 5.60
N TYR A 213 4.11 -22.49 5.67
CA TYR A 213 2.98 -22.42 6.58
C TYR A 213 3.37 -22.65 8.05
N GLU A 214 4.44 -23.37 8.33
CA GLU A 214 4.98 -23.48 9.69
C GLU A 214 5.46 -22.11 10.19
N ASN A 215 6.15 -21.33 9.34
CA ASN A 215 6.53 -19.96 9.69
C ASN A 215 5.31 -19.07 9.88
N ILE A 216 4.34 -19.09 8.97
CA ILE A 216 3.12 -18.26 9.07
C ILE A 216 2.26 -18.65 10.28
N CYS A 217 2.00 -19.96 10.48
CA CYS A 217 1.12 -20.42 11.55
C CYS A 217 1.71 -20.29 12.97
N LEU A 218 3.04 -20.30 13.12
CA LEU A 218 3.69 -20.22 14.43
C LEU A 218 4.19 -18.81 14.77
N ALA A 219 4.21 -17.88 13.85
CA ALA A 219 4.60 -16.50 14.13
C ALA A 219 3.60 -15.81 15.07
N LYS A 220 4.13 -15.00 16.00
CA LYS A 220 3.32 -14.22 16.92
C LYS A 220 2.93 -12.85 16.35
N TYR A 221 3.84 -12.20 15.62
CA TYR A 221 3.63 -10.85 15.08
C TYR A 221 3.79 -10.81 13.58
N PHE A 222 3.02 -9.92 12.93
CA PHE A 222 3.08 -9.66 11.50
C PHE A 222 3.07 -8.15 11.26
N PHE A 223 3.98 -7.67 10.42
CA PHE A 223 4.04 -6.28 10.00
C PHE A 223 3.87 -6.18 8.49
N PHE A 224 2.89 -5.40 8.07
CA PHE A 224 2.54 -5.20 6.68
C PHE A 224 2.63 -3.72 6.31
N THR A 225 3.22 -3.40 5.16
CA THR A 225 3.19 -2.04 4.60
C THR A 225 2.04 -1.88 3.62
N GLN A 226 1.72 -2.91 2.86
CA GLN A 226 0.60 -2.93 1.92
C GLN A 226 -0.35 -4.08 2.26
N ALA A 227 -1.53 -4.04 1.62
CA ALA A 227 -2.46 -5.17 1.70
C ALA A 227 -1.83 -6.44 1.10
N THR A 228 -1.91 -7.56 1.79
CA THR A 228 -1.36 -8.85 1.38
C THR A 228 -2.29 -9.97 1.84
N ASP A 229 -2.37 -11.03 1.05
CA ASP A 229 -3.13 -12.25 1.37
C ASP A 229 -2.64 -12.96 2.65
N ILE A 230 -1.38 -12.77 3.05
CA ILE A 230 -0.88 -13.29 4.32
C ILE A 230 -1.65 -12.70 5.51
N ALA A 231 -2.16 -11.47 5.39
CA ALA A 231 -2.94 -10.80 6.42
C ALA A 231 -4.34 -11.40 6.60
N THR A 232 -4.83 -12.19 5.65
CA THR A 232 -6.17 -12.79 5.69
C THR A 232 -6.24 -13.99 6.62
N HIS A 233 -5.12 -14.66 6.88
CA HIS A 233 -5.04 -15.89 7.67
C HIS A 233 -4.71 -15.60 9.13
N ARG A 234 -5.41 -16.26 10.05
CA ARG A 234 -5.32 -15.95 11.47
C ARG A 234 -5.40 -17.20 12.34
N ARG A 235 -4.41 -17.38 13.22
CA ARG A 235 -4.52 -18.20 14.43
C ARG A 235 -4.79 -17.30 15.64
N GLU A 236 -5.49 -17.84 16.63
CA GLU A 236 -5.70 -17.16 17.91
C GLU A 236 -4.35 -16.76 18.54
N GLY A 237 -4.28 -15.53 19.04
CA GLY A 237 -3.08 -14.95 19.64
C GLY A 237 -2.08 -14.33 18.66
N GLN A 238 -2.25 -14.49 17.35
CA GLN A 238 -1.44 -13.77 16.36
C GLN A 238 -1.84 -12.30 16.29
N ILE A 239 -0.85 -11.42 16.19
CA ILE A 239 -1.02 -9.96 16.13
C ILE A 239 -0.55 -9.47 14.77
N ARG A 240 -1.48 -8.94 13.96
CA ARG A 240 -1.21 -8.38 12.64
C ARG A 240 -1.34 -6.88 12.68
N VAL A 241 -0.28 -6.21 12.26
CA VAL A 241 -0.14 -4.76 12.32
C VAL A 241 0.01 -4.21 10.91
N GLN A 242 -0.93 -3.37 10.50
CA GLN A 242 -0.81 -2.61 9.28
C GLN A 242 -0.02 -1.33 9.54
N LEU A 243 1.17 -1.24 8.95
CA LEU A 243 2.01 -0.05 9.04
C LEU A 243 1.65 1.00 7.99
N TRP A 244 0.93 0.58 6.92
CA TRP A 244 0.59 1.35 5.74
C TRP A 244 1.83 1.90 5.01
N HIS A 245 1.62 2.64 3.91
CA HIS A 245 2.71 3.16 3.08
C HIS A 245 2.73 4.70 3.00
N GLY A 246 1.91 5.38 3.80
CA GLY A 246 1.88 6.83 3.93
C GLY A 246 0.47 7.38 4.08
N GLN A 247 0.37 8.46 4.81
CA GLN A 247 -0.86 9.19 5.11
C GLN A 247 -0.82 10.52 4.37
N GLY A 248 -1.77 10.74 3.49
CA GLY A 248 -1.81 11.89 2.61
C GLY A 248 -3.15 12.59 2.59
N ILE A 249 -3.31 13.49 1.65
CA ILE A 249 -4.54 14.26 1.45
C ILE A 249 -5.55 13.57 0.52
N LYS A 250 -5.11 12.52 -0.20
CA LYS A 250 -5.98 11.77 -1.12
C LYS A 250 -6.94 10.89 -0.35
N SER A 251 -8.24 11.06 -0.61
CA SER A 251 -9.22 10.08 -0.16
C SER A 251 -9.06 8.81 -0.99
N ARG A 252 -9.02 7.69 -0.31
CA ARG A 252 -9.07 6.40 -0.98
C ARG A 252 -10.49 5.91 -1.05
N ALA A 253 -10.83 5.25 -2.15
CA ALA A 253 -11.98 4.37 -2.16
C ALA A 253 -11.81 3.39 -1.00
N LEU A 254 -12.88 3.23 -0.26
CA LEU A 254 -12.95 2.39 0.91
C LEU A 254 -12.43 1.01 0.56
N PHE A 255 -11.39 0.58 1.25
CA PHE A 255 -11.02 -0.82 1.22
C PHE A 255 -12.22 -1.60 1.76
N THR A 256 -12.53 -2.69 1.13
CA THR A 256 -13.55 -3.58 1.63
C THR A 256 -13.00 -4.20 2.91
N HIS A 257 -13.62 -3.87 4.01
CA HIS A 257 -13.15 -4.17 5.36
C HIS A 257 -12.95 -5.65 5.68
N ASP A 258 -13.44 -6.54 4.79
CA ASP A 258 -13.47 -7.97 5.01
C ASP A 258 -12.23 -8.72 4.57
N GLU A 259 -11.45 -8.14 3.65
CA GLU A 259 -10.31 -8.87 3.10
C GLU A 259 -9.12 -8.90 4.06
N TYR A 260 -9.00 -7.91 4.96
CA TYR A 260 -7.83 -7.77 5.81
C TYR A 260 -8.23 -7.40 7.23
N ARG A 261 -8.21 -8.35 8.14
CA ARG A 261 -8.44 -8.11 9.56
C ARG A 261 -7.11 -7.88 10.26
N TYR A 262 -6.81 -6.63 10.56
CA TYR A 262 -5.66 -6.26 11.37
C TYR A 262 -6.06 -6.11 12.83
N GLU A 263 -5.20 -6.55 13.75
CA GLU A 263 -5.36 -6.27 15.18
C GLU A 263 -5.07 -4.80 15.43
N TYR A 264 -4.05 -4.25 14.73
CA TYR A 264 -3.68 -2.84 14.88
C TYR A 264 -3.27 -2.20 13.56
N MET A 265 -3.38 -0.86 13.53
CA MET A 265 -2.87 -0.03 12.45
C MET A 265 -2.12 1.18 13.01
N THR A 266 -0.93 1.48 12.48
CA THR A 266 -0.13 2.64 12.87
C THR A 266 -0.54 3.89 12.09
N VAL A 267 -0.58 5.01 12.77
CA VAL A 267 -0.88 6.33 12.19
C VAL A 267 -0.02 7.42 12.82
N MET A 268 0.17 8.53 12.08
CA MET A 268 1.00 9.64 12.56
C MET A 268 0.25 10.64 13.47
N SER A 269 -1.08 10.61 13.51
CA SER A 269 -1.89 11.46 14.37
C SER A 269 -3.28 10.89 14.60
N GLU A 270 -3.98 11.44 15.60
CA GLU A 270 -5.38 11.10 15.88
C GLU A 270 -6.29 11.37 14.68
N LYS A 271 -6.05 12.48 13.95
CA LYS A 271 -6.85 12.80 12.75
C LYS A 271 -6.73 11.73 11.66
N TYR A 272 -5.52 11.23 11.41
CA TYR A 272 -5.35 10.11 10.50
C TYR A 272 -5.88 8.81 11.09
N GLY A 273 -5.90 8.67 12.42
CA GLY A 273 -6.54 7.57 13.10
C GLY A 273 -8.03 7.47 12.77
N ASP A 274 -8.76 8.58 12.89
CA ASP A 274 -10.19 8.64 12.55
C ASP A 274 -10.44 8.29 11.08
N LEU A 275 -9.66 8.90 10.17
CA LEU A 275 -9.77 8.64 8.72
C LEU A 275 -9.48 7.18 8.35
N HIS A 276 -8.45 6.60 8.95
CA HIS A 276 -8.06 5.22 8.64
C HIS A 276 -8.97 4.19 9.32
N ALA A 277 -9.48 4.50 10.51
CA ALA A 277 -10.50 3.66 11.16
C ALA A 277 -11.74 3.53 10.26
N GLU A 278 -12.19 4.64 9.65
CA GLU A 278 -13.30 4.64 8.70
C GLU A 278 -12.95 3.87 7.42
N ILE A 279 -11.78 4.13 6.81
CA ILE A 279 -11.35 3.51 5.55
C ILE A 279 -11.18 1.99 5.69
N PHE A 280 -10.61 1.52 6.81
CA PHE A 280 -10.29 0.12 7.04
C PHE A 280 -11.27 -0.61 7.95
N GLY A 281 -12.36 0.07 8.42
CA GLY A 281 -13.36 -0.50 9.32
C GLY A 281 -12.79 -0.95 10.67
N LEU A 282 -11.82 -0.23 11.16
CA LEU A 282 -11.18 -0.52 12.43
C LEU A 282 -11.86 0.24 13.58
N ARG A 283 -11.82 -0.34 14.78
CA ARG A 283 -12.22 0.36 16.00
C ARG A 283 -11.08 1.27 16.46
N GLN A 284 -11.40 2.29 17.26
CA GLN A 284 -10.40 3.25 17.77
C GLN A 284 -9.31 2.59 18.63
N ASP A 285 -9.63 1.53 19.36
CA ASP A 285 -8.67 0.76 20.16
C ASP A 285 -7.66 -0.05 19.32
N GLN A 286 -7.90 -0.19 18.03
CA GLN A 286 -7.00 -0.81 17.06
C GLN A 286 -6.05 0.21 16.39
N ILE A 287 -6.25 1.50 16.63
CA ILE A 287 -5.41 2.57 16.07
C ILE A 287 -4.26 2.90 17.03
N LEU A 288 -3.04 2.77 16.53
CA LEU A 288 -1.82 3.10 17.27
C LEU A 288 -1.24 4.42 16.74
N VAL A 289 -1.36 5.49 17.53
CA VAL A 289 -0.80 6.80 17.15
C VAL A 289 0.69 6.83 17.52
N THR A 290 1.51 6.21 16.70
CA THR A 290 2.95 6.01 16.93
C THR A 290 3.84 6.80 15.98
N GLY A 291 3.27 7.36 14.91
CA GLY A 291 4.01 7.73 13.70
C GLY A 291 4.26 6.52 12.82
N ASN A 292 4.88 6.75 11.66
CA ASN A 292 5.21 5.68 10.70
C ASN A 292 6.71 5.38 10.75
N PRO A 293 7.14 4.12 10.83
CA PRO A 293 8.55 3.73 10.95
C PRO A 293 9.50 4.44 9.98
N LYS A 294 9.17 4.53 8.69
CA LYS A 294 10.03 5.16 7.67
C LYS A 294 10.27 6.67 7.88
N GLN A 295 9.47 7.32 8.72
CA GLN A 295 9.66 8.73 9.04
C GLN A 295 10.93 8.94 9.87
N ASP A 296 11.40 7.92 10.60
CA ASP A 296 12.67 7.97 11.33
C ASP A 296 13.86 8.19 10.37
N TRP A 297 13.77 7.65 9.14
CA TRP A 297 14.80 7.84 8.12
C TRP A 297 15.00 9.31 7.67
N LEU A 298 14.03 10.19 7.88
CA LEU A 298 14.16 11.63 7.60
C LEU A 298 15.23 12.26 8.50
N TYR A 299 15.40 11.74 9.71
CA TYR A 299 16.38 12.20 10.69
C TYR A 299 17.72 11.46 10.57
N HIS A 300 17.71 10.28 9.93
CA HIS A 300 18.88 9.42 9.69
C HIS A 300 19.07 9.17 8.19
N PRO A 301 19.43 10.22 7.42
CA PRO A 301 19.68 10.05 5.99
C PRO A 301 20.89 9.13 5.75
N LEU A 302 20.93 8.50 4.57
CA LEU A 302 22.09 7.71 4.14
C LEU A 302 23.37 8.55 4.12
N ASP A 303 24.53 7.89 4.15
CA ASP A 303 25.81 8.57 3.93
C ASP A 303 25.75 9.43 2.64
N LYS A 304 26.19 10.68 2.72
CA LYS A 304 26.08 11.66 1.62
C LYS A 304 26.83 11.23 0.35
N ARG A 305 27.75 10.26 0.44
CA ARG A 305 28.41 9.63 -0.73
C ARG A 305 27.41 8.98 -1.68
N ILE A 306 26.18 8.71 -1.23
CA ILE A 306 25.11 8.25 -2.10
C ILE A 306 24.78 9.24 -3.21
N PHE A 307 25.00 10.53 -3.01
CA PHE A 307 24.81 11.55 -4.03
C PHE A 307 25.74 11.37 -5.22
N ASP A 308 27.01 11.00 -4.96
CA ASP A 308 27.97 10.70 -6.04
C ASP A 308 27.48 9.47 -6.86
N VAL A 309 26.92 8.45 -6.19
CA VAL A 309 26.39 7.24 -6.84
C VAL A 309 25.13 7.53 -7.66
N LEU A 310 24.31 8.49 -7.22
CA LEU A 310 23.08 8.90 -7.90
C LEU A 310 23.31 10.03 -8.91
N GLY A 311 24.55 10.49 -9.09
CA GLY A 311 24.89 11.58 -10.00
C GLY A 311 24.35 12.95 -9.56
N ILE A 312 24.11 13.14 -8.26
CA ILE A 312 23.67 14.41 -7.67
C ILE A 312 24.91 15.28 -7.40
N PRO A 313 25.09 16.41 -8.08
CA PRO A 313 26.27 17.24 -7.90
C PRO A 313 26.30 17.89 -6.51
N LYS A 314 27.52 18.26 -6.06
CA LYS A 314 27.69 19.00 -4.82
C LYS A 314 27.13 20.41 -4.94
N ALA A 315 26.35 20.83 -3.96
CA ALA A 315 25.73 22.15 -3.90
C ALA A 315 25.57 22.61 -2.44
N ASP A 316 25.26 23.89 -2.27
CA ASP A 316 25.00 24.46 -0.95
C ASP A 316 23.59 24.08 -0.45
N LYS A 317 22.62 23.98 -1.38
CA LYS A 317 21.25 23.59 -1.07
C LYS A 317 20.65 22.65 -2.10
N TYR A 318 19.78 21.77 -1.62
CA TYR A 318 19.09 20.77 -2.43
C TYR A 318 17.58 20.95 -2.30
N VAL A 319 16.92 21.12 -3.42
CA VAL A 319 15.46 21.12 -3.53
C VAL A 319 15.03 19.81 -4.16
N PHE A 320 14.16 19.05 -3.49
CA PHE A 320 13.60 17.84 -4.07
C PHE A 320 12.21 18.13 -4.64
N TRP A 321 11.91 17.57 -5.78
CA TRP A 321 10.57 17.61 -6.37
C TRP A 321 10.06 16.19 -6.61
N LEU A 322 8.91 15.88 -5.99
CA LEU A 322 8.25 14.58 -6.06
C LEU A 322 6.88 14.72 -6.74
N PRO A 323 6.82 14.82 -8.10
CA PRO A 323 5.56 14.89 -8.82
C PRO A 323 4.82 13.54 -8.77
N THR A 324 3.48 13.56 -8.70
CA THR A 324 2.65 12.36 -8.89
C THR A 324 2.40 12.11 -10.37
N MET A 325 2.18 10.83 -10.72
CA MET A 325 1.82 10.42 -12.07
C MET A 325 0.49 11.03 -12.49
N ARG A 326 0.47 11.57 -13.73
CA ARG A 326 -0.69 12.16 -14.39
C ARG A 326 -0.95 11.52 -15.75
N ASP A 327 -0.65 10.21 -15.90
CA ASP A 327 -0.86 9.49 -17.15
C ASP A 327 -2.32 9.07 -17.31
N SER A 328 -2.92 9.42 -18.46
CA SER A 328 -4.31 9.26 -18.84
C SER A 328 -4.71 7.83 -19.24
N LYS A 329 -3.80 6.85 -19.20
CA LYS A 329 -4.05 5.49 -19.71
C LYS A 329 -4.56 4.48 -18.69
N THR A 330 -4.71 4.86 -17.43
CA THR A 330 -5.45 4.07 -16.48
C THR A 330 -6.87 4.60 -16.41
N GLU A 331 -7.87 3.74 -16.58
CA GLU A 331 -9.33 4.02 -16.68
C GLU A 331 -9.95 4.96 -15.62
N VAL A 332 -9.13 5.58 -14.78
CA VAL A 332 -9.55 6.45 -13.66
C VAL A 332 -9.25 7.94 -13.95
N LEU A 333 -8.48 8.28 -15.00
CA LEU A 333 -8.10 9.65 -15.34
C LEU A 333 -8.22 9.85 -16.86
N SER A 334 -9.46 9.80 -17.39
CA SER A 334 -9.67 9.74 -18.83
C SER A 334 -9.52 11.08 -19.59
N ASP A 335 -9.32 12.24 -18.94
CA ASP A 335 -9.39 13.51 -19.69
C ASP A 335 -8.33 14.58 -19.36
N ASP A 336 -7.45 14.40 -18.35
CA ASP A 336 -6.51 15.45 -17.96
C ASP A 336 -5.04 14.99 -18.06
N SER A 337 -4.62 14.49 -19.23
CA SER A 337 -3.20 14.34 -19.50
C SER A 337 -2.56 15.73 -19.53
N ILE A 338 -1.60 16.01 -18.65
CA ILE A 338 -0.73 17.17 -18.83
C ILE A 338 -0.02 16.94 -20.16
N ASN A 339 -0.41 17.75 -21.12
CA ASN A 339 0.22 17.77 -22.44
C ASN A 339 1.47 18.66 -22.35
N SER A 340 2.49 18.14 -21.64
CA SER A 340 3.77 18.83 -21.50
C SER A 340 4.90 17.97 -22.05
N ASP A 341 5.88 18.61 -22.69
CA ASP A 341 7.06 17.92 -23.24
C ASP A 341 7.93 17.30 -22.14
N THR A 342 7.85 17.81 -20.92
CA THR A 342 8.63 17.37 -19.77
C THR A 342 7.94 16.35 -18.87
N GLY A 343 6.61 16.23 -18.97
CA GLY A 343 5.77 15.47 -18.05
C GLY A 343 5.61 16.13 -16.65
N LEU A 344 6.06 17.37 -16.48
CA LEU A 344 5.95 18.14 -15.24
C LEU A 344 4.76 19.11 -15.30
N SER A 345 4.16 19.40 -14.14
CA SER A 345 2.92 20.16 -14.05
C SER A 345 3.09 21.69 -14.16
N ILE A 346 4.29 22.21 -14.04
CA ILE A 346 4.58 23.65 -14.05
C ILE A 346 5.71 23.99 -15.05
N LEU A 347 6.72 23.14 -15.16
CA LEU A 347 7.83 23.30 -16.10
C LEU A 347 7.56 22.41 -17.31
N GLU A 348 6.73 22.89 -18.23
CA GLU A 348 6.12 22.10 -19.29
C GLU A 348 7.01 21.92 -20.52
N ASP A 349 8.03 22.78 -20.69
CA ASP A 349 8.95 22.78 -21.84
C ASP A 349 10.43 22.90 -21.42
N GLU A 350 11.33 22.60 -22.35
CA GLU A 350 12.78 22.69 -22.13
C GLU A 350 13.28 24.12 -21.87
N CYS A 351 12.64 25.15 -22.44
CA CYS A 351 13.05 26.54 -22.22
C CYS A 351 12.82 26.97 -20.78
N GLN A 352 11.74 26.47 -20.12
CA GLN A 352 11.46 26.69 -18.71
C GLN A 352 12.50 25.99 -17.84
N LEU A 353 12.84 24.74 -18.18
CA LEU A 353 13.90 24.01 -17.48
C LEU A 353 15.27 24.67 -17.63
N ASP A 354 15.58 25.26 -18.81
CA ASP A 354 16.81 26.01 -19.03
C ASP A 354 16.90 27.22 -18.08
N ARG A 355 15.84 27.99 -17.96
CA ARG A 355 15.78 29.15 -17.07
C ARG A 355 15.95 28.76 -15.61
N VAL A 356 15.25 27.70 -15.19
CA VAL A 356 15.38 27.16 -13.82
C VAL A 356 16.79 26.64 -13.57
N ASN A 357 17.37 25.89 -14.50
CA ASN A 357 18.73 25.37 -14.36
C ASN A 357 19.76 26.50 -14.21
N GLU A 358 19.63 27.58 -14.99
CA GLU A 358 20.51 28.75 -14.88
C GLU A 358 20.35 29.44 -13.50
N GLN A 359 19.12 29.61 -13.00
CA GLN A 359 18.87 30.15 -11.68
C GLN A 359 19.49 29.29 -10.56
N LEU A 360 19.36 27.97 -10.65
CA LEU A 360 19.94 27.03 -9.72
C LEU A 360 21.48 27.08 -9.75
N ARG A 361 22.08 27.15 -10.96
CA ARG A 361 23.53 27.26 -11.17
C ARG A 361 24.09 28.53 -10.52
N GLN A 362 23.45 29.68 -10.73
CA GLN A 362 23.85 30.97 -10.16
C GLN A 362 23.75 30.96 -8.62
N SER A 363 22.88 30.14 -8.05
CA SER A 363 22.64 30.04 -6.62
C SER A 363 23.38 28.87 -5.94
N ASN A 364 24.21 28.12 -6.68
CA ASN A 364 24.84 26.88 -6.22
C ASN A 364 23.84 25.91 -5.56
N MET A 365 22.69 25.74 -6.19
CA MET A 365 21.60 24.85 -5.75
C MET A 365 21.36 23.73 -6.76
N VAL A 366 20.81 22.62 -6.32
CA VAL A 366 20.42 21.49 -7.17
C VAL A 366 18.95 21.16 -6.96
N LEU A 367 18.23 20.97 -8.06
CA LEU A 367 16.89 20.41 -8.08
C LEU A 367 16.97 18.91 -8.38
N VAL A 368 16.47 18.09 -7.47
CA VAL A 368 16.39 16.63 -7.64
C VAL A 368 14.93 16.25 -7.88
N ILE A 369 14.63 15.80 -9.09
CA ILE A 369 13.27 15.37 -9.48
C ILE A 369 13.22 13.84 -9.42
N LYS A 370 12.35 13.29 -8.55
CA LYS A 370 12.10 11.85 -8.51
C LYS A 370 10.73 11.56 -9.07
N ARG A 371 10.68 10.94 -10.25
CA ARG A 371 9.44 10.59 -10.93
C ARG A 371 8.65 9.48 -10.22
N HIS A 372 7.34 9.39 -10.52
CA HIS A 372 6.49 8.36 -9.93
C HIS A 372 6.86 6.95 -10.43
N PRO A 373 6.80 5.89 -9.58
CA PRO A 373 7.17 4.51 -9.95
C PRO A 373 6.42 3.92 -11.15
N PHE A 374 5.19 4.34 -11.40
CA PHE A 374 4.36 3.84 -12.50
C PHE A 374 4.48 4.66 -13.78
N GLU A 375 5.27 5.72 -13.79
CA GLU A 375 5.51 6.50 -14.99
C GLU A 375 6.37 5.68 -15.96
N LYS A 376 5.75 5.24 -17.07
CA LYS A 376 6.50 4.60 -18.15
C LYS A 376 7.45 5.63 -18.73
N CYS A 377 8.71 5.29 -18.79
CA CYS A 377 9.78 6.13 -19.34
C CYS A 377 9.56 6.36 -20.86
N ASN A 378 8.56 7.16 -21.21
CA ASN A 378 8.52 7.82 -22.49
C ASN A 378 9.38 9.07 -22.32
N THR A 379 10.69 8.86 -22.40
CA THR A 379 11.70 9.89 -22.22
C THR A 379 11.59 10.97 -23.29
N HIS A 380 10.90 12.04 -22.94
CA HIS A 380 10.96 13.25 -23.75
C HIS A 380 12.06 14.23 -23.29
N MET A 381 12.69 14.02 -22.12
CA MET A 381 13.83 14.83 -21.71
C MET A 381 15.14 14.19 -22.15
N VAL A 382 15.60 14.58 -23.34
CA VAL A 382 16.90 14.15 -23.92
C VAL A 382 18.05 14.98 -23.36
N LYS A 383 17.77 16.17 -22.83
CA LYS A 383 18.78 17.14 -22.39
C LYS A 383 19.25 16.85 -20.97
N THR A 384 20.56 16.88 -20.79
CA THR A 384 21.20 16.80 -19.47
C THR A 384 21.44 18.21 -18.93
N TYR A 385 21.07 18.45 -17.68
CA TYR A 385 21.23 19.72 -17.00
C TYR A 385 22.34 19.63 -15.94
N SER A 386 23.00 20.76 -15.68
CA SER A 386 24.09 20.81 -14.68
C SER A 386 23.57 20.78 -13.24
N ASN A 387 22.38 21.38 -13.00
CA ASN A 387 21.82 21.57 -11.66
C ASN A 387 20.40 21.01 -11.50
N ILE A 388 19.90 20.27 -12.49
CA ILE A 388 18.67 19.49 -12.41
C ILE A 388 19.01 18.02 -12.62
N VAL A 389 18.68 17.19 -11.65
CA VAL A 389 18.91 15.74 -11.68
C VAL A 389 17.58 15.00 -11.64
N ILE A 390 17.38 14.07 -12.55
CA ILE A 390 16.19 13.22 -12.57
C ILE A 390 16.59 11.85 -12.03
N LEU A 391 15.98 11.46 -10.91
CA LEU A 391 16.13 10.13 -10.35
C LEU A 391 15.10 9.20 -10.96
N ASP A 392 15.59 8.19 -11.64
CA ASP A 392 14.78 7.05 -12.08
C ASP A 392 14.46 6.14 -10.88
N ASN A 393 13.28 5.53 -10.91
CA ASN A 393 12.88 4.58 -9.89
C ASN A 393 13.79 3.36 -9.81
N THR A 394 14.28 2.86 -10.94
CA THR A 394 15.22 1.74 -11.01
C THR A 394 16.53 2.06 -10.29
N MET A 395 17.03 3.30 -10.40
CA MET A 395 18.23 3.74 -9.69
C MET A 395 18.12 3.59 -8.17
N LEU A 396 16.93 3.82 -7.64
CA LEU A 396 16.64 3.71 -6.21
C LEU A 396 16.31 2.26 -5.80
N SER A 397 15.42 1.60 -6.54
CA SER A 397 14.98 0.24 -6.22
C SER A 397 16.09 -0.79 -6.29
N ASP A 398 16.97 -0.72 -7.31
CA ASP A 398 18.11 -1.63 -7.46
C ASP A 398 19.11 -1.54 -6.31
N ARG A 399 19.07 -0.42 -5.58
CA ARG A 399 19.93 -0.16 -4.42
C ARG A 399 19.21 -0.23 -3.08
N ASN A 400 17.90 -0.58 -3.09
CA ASN A 400 17.03 -0.55 -1.91
C ASN A 400 17.07 0.81 -1.18
N ILE A 401 17.00 1.91 -1.94
CA ILE A 401 16.99 3.26 -1.40
C ILE A 401 15.55 3.78 -1.37
N HIS A 402 14.99 3.92 -0.18
CA HIS A 402 13.74 4.64 0.00
C HIS A 402 13.96 6.16 -0.05
N ILE A 403 13.04 6.89 -0.67
CA ILE A 403 13.17 8.35 -0.87
C ILE A 403 13.32 9.13 0.45
N ASN A 404 12.67 8.70 1.53
CA ASN A 404 12.79 9.36 2.85
C ASN A 404 14.24 9.41 3.36
N ARG A 405 15.11 8.45 2.97
CA ARG A 405 16.52 8.45 3.30
C ARG A 405 17.33 9.54 2.59
N LEU A 406 16.81 10.08 1.48
CA LEU A 406 17.41 11.19 0.75
C LEU A 406 16.78 12.52 1.16
N LEU A 407 15.47 12.53 1.50
CA LEU A 407 14.76 13.73 1.90
C LEU A 407 15.30 14.38 3.18
N GLY A 408 16.01 13.62 4.02
CA GLY A 408 16.76 14.18 5.15
C GLY A 408 17.80 15.25 4.75
N TYR A 409 18.31 15.21 3.50
CA TYR A 409 19.21 16.20 2.93
C TYR A 409 18.54 17.36 2.21
N ALA A 410 17.23 17.26 1.93
CA ALA A 410 16.52 18.31 1.22
C ALA A 410 16.39 19.57 2.08
N ASP A 411 16.80 20.72 1.57
CA ASP A 411 16.56 22.03 2.20
C ASP A 411 15.11 22.49 1.98
N ALA A 412 14.48 22.01 0.89
CA ALA A 412 13.08 22.24 0.59
C ALA A 412 12.48 21.10 -0.23
N LEU A 413 11.17 20.93 -0.15
CA LEU A 413 10.42 19.96 -0.95
C LEU A 413 9.39 20.67 -1.83
N ILE A 414 9.35 20.31 -3.11
CA ILE A 414 8.22 20.57 -4.00
C ILE A 414 7.48 19.24 -4.18
N SER A 415 6.19 19.27 -4.00
CA SER A 415 5.32 18.08 -4.14
C SER A 415 3.99 18.50 -4.77
N ASP A 416 3.07 17.58 -4.84
CA ASP A 416 1.70 17.84 -5.24
C ASP A 416 0.73 17.11 -4.29
N TYR A 417 0.03 16.07 -4.76
CA TYR A 417 -0.91 15.29 -3.95
C TYR A 417 -0.24 14.10 -3.23
N SER A 418 1.09 14.04 -3.17
CA SER A 418 1.84 12.92 -2.56
C SER A 418 1.82 12.98 -1.03
N SER A 419 1.73 11.80 -0.39
CA SER A 419 1.90 11.65 1.06
C SER A 419 3.30 12.01 1.55
N ALA A 420 4.31 12.02 0.68
CA ALA A 420 5.68 12.37 1.03
C ALA A 420 5.81 13.80 1.59
N ALA A 421 4.94 14.74 1.15
CA ALA A 421 4.90 16.10 1.70
C ALA A 421 4.46 16.13 3.17
N ILE A 422 3.57 15.21 3.55
CA ILE A 422 3.12 15.08 4.94
C ILE A 422 4.23 14.46 5.80
N ASP A 423 4.97 13.47 5.28
CA ASP A 423 6.15 12.95 5.97
C ASP A 423 7.22 14.04 6.12
N TYR A 424 7.54 14.77 5.03
CA TYR A 424 8.57 15.81 5.04
C TYR A 424 8.23 17.01 5.97
N MET A 425 6.94 17.28 6.22
CA MET A 425 6.49 18.29 7.18
C MET A 425 7.14 18.12 8.57
N LEU A 426 7.54 16.91 8.92
CA LEU A 426 8.18 16.62 10.21
C LEU A 426 9.54 17.29 10.35
N LEU A 427 10.26 17.60 9.26
CA LEU A 427 11.54 18.30 9.28
C LEU A 427 11.41 19.81 9.51
N ASP A 428 10.20 20.37 9.46
CA ASP A 428 9.91 21.82 9.55
C ASP A 428 10.72 22.68 8.56
N ARG A 429 10.93 22.16 7.34
CA ARG A 429 11.62 22.85 6.24
C ARG A 429 10.61 23.30 5.17
N PRO A 430 10.95 24.28 4.31
CA PRO A 430 10.05 24.81 3.29
C PRO A 430 9.41 23.72 2.40
N ILE A 431 8.10 23.86 2.15
CA ILE A 431 7.33 23.01 1.25
C ILE A 431 6.53 23.88 0.29
N ALA A 432 6.55 23.52 -1.00
CA ALA A 432 5.65 24.07 -2.02
C ALA A 432 4.84 22.96 -2.67
N PHE A 433 3.58 23.24 -2.98
CA PHE A 433 2.68 22.32 -3.68
C PHE A 433 2.47 22.81 -5.13
N ALA A 434 3.03 22.07 -6.10
CA ALA A 434 2.87 22.29 -7.51
C ALA A 434 1.53 21.68 -7.99
N ILE A 435 0.44 22.45 -7.85
CA ILE A 435 -0.95 22.01 -8.07
C ILE A 435 -1.73 22.99 -8.99
N PRO A 436 -1.28 23.20 -10.26
CA PRO A 436 -1.97 24.08 -11.19
C PRO A 436 -3.36 23.54 -11.59
N ASP A 437 -3.61 22.26 -11.41
CA ASP A 437 -4.77 21.49 -11.83
C ASP A 437 -5.69 21.09 -10.66
N LEU A 438 -5.67 21.81 -9.53
CA LEU A 438 -6.36 21.43 -8.30
C LEU A 438 -7.87 21.18 -8.50
N ASP A 439 -8.55 21.99 -9.29
CA ASP A 439 -10.00 21.85 -9.48
C ASP A 439 -10.35 20.64 -10.36
N ALA A 440 -9.56 20.36 -11.39
CA ALA A 440 -9.66 19.15 -12.19
C ALA A 440 -9.36 17.91 -11.36
N TYR A 441 -8.32 17.96 -10.54
CA TYR A 441 -7.95 16.85 -9.65
C TYR A 441 -9.05 16.54 -8.63
N LYS A 442 -9.69 17.55 -8.03
CA LYS A 442 -10.82 17.37 -7.10
C LYS A 442 -12.04 16.74 -7.77
N SER A 443 -12.30 17.07 -9.03
CA SER A 443 -13.44 16.49 -9.77
C SER A 443 -13.22 15.03 -10.13
N SER A 444 -11.99 14.61 -10.39
CA SER A 444 -11.63 13.24 -10.77
C SER A 444 -11.31 12.33 -9.55
N ARG A 445 -10.79 12.91 -8.47
CA ARG A 445 -10.40 12.18 -7.26
C ARG A 445 -10.87 12.88 -5.99
N LYS A 446 -11.49 12.12 -5.10
CA LYS A 446 -11.89 12.64 -3.80
C LYS A 446 -10.66 12.93 -2.92
N LEU A 447 -10.72 14.03 -2.19
CA LEU A 447 -9.75 14.40 -1.17
C LEU A 447 -10.38 14.21 0.22
N HIS A 448 -9.53 13.98 1.23
CA HIS A 448 -9.99 13.87 2.62
C HIS A 448 -10.51 15.19 3.19
N PHE A 449 -10.09 16.31 2.59
CA PHE A 449 -10.33 17.65 3.13
C PHE A 449 -10.91 18.57 2.06
N ASP A 450 -12.10 19.14 2.32
CA ASP A 450 -12.79 20.00 1.37
C ASP A 450 -12.01 21.30 1.12
N ASN A 451 -11.53 21.96 2.17
CA ASN A 451 -10.69 23.16 2.08
C ASN A 451 -9.20 22.79 2.18
N LEU A 452 -8.64 22.33 1.08
CA LEU A 452 -7.26 21.83 1.03
C LEU A 452 -6.23 22.86 1.55
N GLY A 453 -6.43 24.16 1.28
CA GLY A 453 -5.51 25.23 1.69
C GLY A 453 -5.27 25.31 3.21
N GLU A 454 -6.21 24.83 4.03
CA GLU A 454 -6.05 24.81 5.49
C GLU A 454 -5.25 23.60 6.01
N TRP A 455 -5.02 22.61 5.14
CA TRP A 455 -4.41 21.33 5.51
C TRP A 455 -3.04 21.12 4.88
N LEU A 456 -2.71 21.90 3.81
CA LEU A 456 -1.40 21.78 3.16
C LEU A 456 -0.30 22.38 4.05
N PRO A 457 0.80 21.63 4.29
CA PRO A 457 1.93 22.10 5.09
C PRO A 457 2.88 23.03 4.31
N GLY A 458 2.41 23.82 3.35
CA GLY A 458 3.26 24.67 2.52
C GLY A 458 2.45 25.60 1.62
N ILE A 459 3.16 26.38 0.81
CA ILE A 459 2.56 27.29 -0.17
C ILE A 459 2.10 26.53 -1.40
N GLN A 460 1.11 27.07 -2.10
CA GLN A 460 0.68 26.57 -3.40
C GLN A 460 1.37 27.36 -4.51
N ILE A 461 1.88 26.66 -5.52
CA ILE A 461 2.49 27.23 -6.71
C ILE A 461 1.80 26.64 -7.95
N THR A 462 1.46 27.50 -8.90
CA THR A 462 0.71 27.12 -10.11
C THR A 462 1.38 27.60 -11.40
N THR A 463 2.46 28.40 -11.29
CA THR A 463 3.16 29.01 -12.42
C THR A 463 4.68 28.86 -12.27
N GLU A 464 5.41 28.94 -13.40
CA GLU A 464 6.87 29.00 -13.44
C GLU A 464 7.42 30.17 -12.57
N SER A 465 6.79 31.35 -12.63
CA SER A 465 7.23 32.50 -11.81
C SER A 465 7.18 32.18 -10.32
N GLN A 466 6.08 31.62 -9.84
CA GLN A 466 5.94 31.21 -8.43
C GLN A 466 6.94 30.10 -8.06
N PHE A 467 7.23 29.17 -8.98
CA PHE A 467 8.26 28.16 -8.81
C PHE A 467 9.64 28.81 -8.63
N CYS A 468 10.01 29.74 -9.52
CA CYS A 468 11.27 30.46 -9.43
C CYS A 468 11.38 31.33 -8.16
N ASP A 469 10.28 31.92 -7.71
CA ASP A 469 10.25 32.70 -6.48
C ASP A 469 10.43 31.83 -5.25
N PHE A 470 9.84 30.63 -5.23
CA PHE A 470 10.09 29.64 -4.17
C PHE A 470 11.57 29.22 -4.12
N ILE A 471 12.22 28.99 -5.27
CA ILE A 471 13.67 28.69 -5.32
C ILE A 471 14.48 29.87 -4.75
N LYS A 472 14.10 31.12 -5.02
CA LYS A 472 14.76 32.32 -4.43
C LYS A 472 14.57 32.36 -2.90
N GLU A 473 13.34 32.11 -2.41
CA GLU A 473 13.10 32.02 -0.97
C GLU A 473 14.01 30.98 -0.30
N VAL A 474 14.09 29.79 -0.87
CA VAL A 474 14.97 28.73 -0.35
C VAL A 474 16.43 29.17 -0.34
N ARG A 475 16.92 29.80 -1.44
CA ARG A 475 18.28 30.38 -1.51
C ARG A 475 18.54 31.35 -0.38
N ASP A 476 17.60 32.26 -0.14
CA ASP A 476 17.76 33.39 0.79
C ASP A 476 17.44 32.99 2.25
N GLY A 477 17.02 31.71 2.48
CA GLY A 477 16.63 31.23 3.81
C GLY A 477 15.30 31.78 4.29
N VAL A 478 14.46 32.26 3.37
CA VAL A 478 13.09 32.73 3.62
C VAL A 478 12.15 31.52 3.57
N ASP A 479 11.14 31.50 4.41
CA ASP A 479 10.13 30.44 4.50
C ASP A 479 8.74 31.03 4.69
N SER A 480 8.13 31.47 3.59
CA SER A 480 6.77 32.02 3.57
C SER A 480 5.70 31.02 4.00
N GLY A 481 5.96 29.71 3.81
CA GLY A 481 5.07 28.62 4.18
C GLY A 481 5.14 28.16 5.64
N LYS A 482 6.05 28.72 6.46
CA LYS A 482 6.30 28.25 7.83
C LYS A 482 5.03 28.18 8.70
N LYS A 483 4.21 29.24 8.67
CA LYS A 483 2.98 29.29 9.47
C LYS A 483 1.94 28.25 8.99
N LEU A 484 1.84 28.04 7.68
CA LEU A 484 0.95 27.01 7.12
C LEU A 484 1.40 25.62 7.59
N ARG A 485 2.69 25.34 7.53
CA ARG A 485 3.27 24.06 7.94
C ARG A 485 3.07 23.81 9.44
N GLN A 486 3.27 24.82 10.29
CA GLN A 486 3.02 24.69 11.72
C GLN A 486 1.54 24.43 12.03
N ASN A 487 0.62 25.09 11.33
CA ASN A 487 -0.81 24.87 11.49
C ASN A 487 -1.23 23.47 11.00
N ALA A 488 -0.71 23.02 9.85
CA ALA A 488 -0.95 21.69 9.34
C ALA A 488 -0.40 20.61 10.31
N PHE A 489 0.79 20.82 10.86
CA PHE A 489 1.37 19.90 11.83
C PHE A 489 0.51 19.75 13.10
N LYS A 490 -0.07 20.82 13.62
CA LYS A 490 -0.98 20.75 14.78
C LYS A 490 -2.21 19.86 14.52
N LYS A 491 -2.63 19.73 13.26
CA LYS A 491 -3.81 18.97 12.85
C LYS A 491 -3.46 17.53 12.42
N LEU A 492 -2.33 17.36 11.73
CA LEU A 492 -1.96 16.15 11.01
C LEU A 492 -0.76 15.42 11.60
N GLY A 493 0.04 16.07 12.43
CA GLY A 493 1.22 15.49 13.07
C GLY A 493 1.03 15.35 14.58
N LYS A 494 1.89 14.57 15.19
CA LYS A 494 1.98 14.43 16.65
C LYS A 494 3.42 14.47 17.13
N TRP A 495 4.31 13.78 16.45
CA TRP A 495 5.71 13.59 16.83
C TRP A 495 6.63 14.23 15.79
N ARG A 496 7.69 14.89 16.26
CA ARG A 496 8.79 15.43 15.45
C ARG A 496 10.11 14.91 15.98
N ASP A 497 10.28 13.61 15.90
CA ASP A 497 11.47 12.90 16.36
C ASP A 497 11.68 11.62 15.54
N ASP A 498 12.71 10.88 15.84
CA ASP A 498 13.15 9.65 15.20
C ASP A 498 12.79 8.38 16.02
N ASN A 499 11.70 8.41 16.78
CA ASN A 499 11.32 7.34 17.68
C ASN A 499 10.04 6.60 17.25
N ASN A 500 9.64 6.68 15.99
CA ASN A 500 8.42 6.03 15.53
C ASN A 500 8.53 4.50 15.58
N CYS A 501 9.66 3.93 15.14
CA CYS A 501 9.92 2.50 15.27
C CYS A 501 9.84 2.03 16.73
N LYS A 502 10.47 2.77 17.64
CA LYS A 502 10.45 2.47 19.06
C LYS A 502 9.02 2.47 19.60
N ARG A 503 8.23 3.52 19.32
CA ARG A 503 6.83 3.62 19.77
C ARG A 503 5.95 2.49 19.25
N VAL A 504 6.15 2.04 18.01
CA VAL A 504 5.43 0.87 17.48
C VAL A 504 5.71 -0.38 18.31
N LEU A 505 6.97 -0.64 18.64
CA LEU A 505 7.36 -1.83 19.40
C LEU A 505 6.90 -1.75 20.87
N GLU A 506 6.97 -0.57 21.49
CA GLU A 506 6.46 -0.31 22.85
C GLU A 506 4.94 -0.50 22.93
N ALA A 507 4.19 0.05 21.96
CA ALA A 507 2.73 -0.07 21.91
C ALA A 507 2.26 -1.53 21.75
N LEU A 508 3.10 -2.40 21.22
CA LEU A 508 2.85 -3.82 21.02
C LEU A 508 3.49 -4.70 22.12
N HIS A 509 4.12 -4.10 23.12
CA HIS A 509 4.85 -4.78 24.20
C HIS A 509 5.92 -5.77 23.67
N ILE A 510 6.60 -5.39 22.60
CA ILE A 510 7.73 -6.14 22.04
C ILE A 510 9.03 -5.74 22.75
N ILE A 511 9.13 -4.48 23.16
CA ILE A 511 10.19 -3.92 24.01
C ILE A 511 9.62 -3.21 25.20
#